data_839fa746f5c46f5433ec7e11e1d894d9
#
_entry.id   839fa746f5c46f5433ec7e11e1d894d9
#
_cell.length_a   1.000
_cell.length_b   1.000
_cell.length_c   1.000
_cell.angle_alpha   90.00
_cell.angle_beta   90.00
_cell.angle_gamma   90.00
#
_symmetry.space_group_name_H-M   'P 1'
#
loop_
_entity.id
_entity.type
_entity.pdbx_description
1 polymer ?
#
loop_
_entity_poly.entity_id
_entity_poly.type
_entity_poly.pdbx_seq_one_letter_code
_entity_poly.pdbx_strand_id
1 'polypeptide(L)'
;MCIRDRSTSIDVFGLHVLEKGGKLAVLAIDPSSERSKGSILGDKTRMEQLSVHPKSFIRPSPSAGSLGGVARKTRETIILCEAAGFDKIFVETVGVGQSETAVHSMVDFFLLIQLSGTGDELQGIKRGIMEMADGIVINKADGDNLERAKLAATQFRNALHLFPAPESGWIPKVLTYSGFYNLGVKEVWDMIYEYIDFVKENGYFEYRRNEQSKYWMYESINEQLRDSFYHNPKIEAMLLEKEQQVLKGNLTSFIAARSLLDTYFEDLK
;
A
#
# COMPACT_ATOMS: atom_id res chain seq x y z
N MET A 1 -12.49 -4.19 -5.39
CA MET A 1 -11.86 -5.04 -6.46
C MET A 1 -11.72 -6.45 -5.93
N CYS A 2 -12.02 -7.50 -6.73
CA CYS A 2 -11.84 -8.89 -6.31
C CYS A 2 -10.34 -9.21 -6.15
N ILE A 3 -9.98 -10.02 -5.15
CA ILE A 3 -8.57 -10.41 -4.89
C ILE A 3 -7.94 -11.04 -6.14
N ARG A 4 -8.70 -11.85 -6.89
CA ARG A 4 -8.24 -12.50 -8.13
C ARG A 4 -7.86 -11.48 -9.22
N ASP A 5 -8.60 -10.39 -9.35
CA ASP A 5 -8.35 -9.37 -10.39
C ASP A 5 -7.04 -8.60 -10.14
N ARG A 6 -6.66 -8.40 -8.87
CA ARG A 6 -5.38 -7.75 -8.50
C ARG A 6 -4.19 -8.62 -8.82
N SER A 7 -4.23 -9.89 -8.42
CA SER A 7 -3.13 -10.82 -8.67
C SER A 7 -2.89 -11.02 -10.17
N THR A 8 -3.95 -11.08 -10.98
CA THR A 8 -3.84 -11.11 -12.45
C THR A 8 -3.17 -9.83 -12.98
N SER A 9 -3.53 -8.67 -12.44
CA SER A 9 -2.90 -7.39 -12.85
C SER A 9 -1.42 -7.36 -12.49
N ILE A 10 -1.05 -7.80 -11.30
CA ILE A 10 0.35 -7.88 -10.87
C ILE A 10 1.13 -8.85 -11.74
N ASP A 11 0.55 -10.01 -12.07
CA ASP A 11 1.19 -11.01 -12.93
C ASP A 11 1.50 -10.42 -14.31
N VAL A 12 0.52 -9.80 -14.95
CA VAL A 12 0.68 -9.20 -16.28
C VAL A 12 1.64 -8.01 -16.29
N PHE A 13 1.50 -7.07 -15.34
CA PHE A 13 2.44 -5.95 -15.23
C PHE A 13 3.85 -6.40 -14.88
N GLY A 14 3.98 -7.42 -14.03
CA GLY A 14 5.25 -7.98 -13.64
C GLY A 14 5.97 -8.71 -14.78
N LEU A 15 5.24 -9.51 -15.56
CA LEU A 15 5.78 -10.18 -16.73
C LEU A 15 6.36 -9.19 -17.75
N HIS A 16 5.71 -8.06 -17.96
CA HIS A 16 6.25 -7.00 -18.83
C HIS A 16 7.63 -6.48 -18.38
N VAL A 17 7.86 -6.38 -17.04
CA VAL A 17 9.19 -6.02 -16.49
C VAL A 17 10.22 -7.09 -16.80
N LEU A 18 9.85 -8.36 -16.58
CA LEU A 18 10.74 -9.51 -16.74
C LEU A 18 11.11 -9.75 -18.21
N GLU A 19 10.15 -9.56 -19.13
CA GLU A 19 10.37 -9.64 -20.58
C GLU A 19 11.38 -8.60 -21.08
N LYS A 20 11.42 -7.43 -20.45
CA LYS A 20 12.43 -6.40 -20.72
C LYS A 20 13.77 -6.67 -20.04
N GLY A 21 13.93 -7.82 -19.39
CA GLY A 21 15.17 -8.26 -18.74
C GLY A 21 15.36 -7.75 -17.32
N GLY A 22 14.42 -6.98 -16.78
CA GLY A 22 14.46 -6.44 -15.42
C GLY A 22 14.27 -7.49 -14.34
N LYS A 23 14.47 -7.09 -13.07
CA LYS A 23 14.16 -7.88 -11.86
C LYS A 23 12.99 -7.25 -11.13
N LEU A 24 12.06 -8.09 -10.66
CA LEU A 24 10.84 -7.66 -9.99
C LEU A 24 10.74 -8.21 -8.57
N ALA A 25 10.44 -7.34 -7.60
CA ALA A 25 9.95 -7.75 -6.30
C ALA A 25 8.46 -7.41 -6.15
N VAL A 26 7.67 -8.30 -5.53
CA VAL A 26 6.26 -8.09 -5.18
C VAL A 26 6.11 -8.26 -3.68
N LEU A 27 5.69 -7.20 -3.00
CA LEU A 27 5.48 -7.14 -1.56
C LEU A 27 3.97 -6.99 -1.30
N ALA A 28 3.32 -8.08 -0.89
CA ALA A 28 1.88 -8.06 -0.59
C ALA A 28 1.65 -7.73 0.89
N ILE A 29 0.84 -6.69 1.16
CA ILE A 29 0.40 -6.30 2.51
C ILE A 29 -1.01 -6.87 2.72
N ASP A 30 -1.13 -7.92 3.53
CA ASP A 30 -2.42 -8.53 3.86
C ASP A 30 -2.77 -8.28 5.34
N PRO A 31 -3.73 -7.37 5.64
CA PRO A 31 -4.18 -7.11 7.00
C PRO A 31 -5.04 -8.24 7.59
N SER A 32 -5.49 -9.22 6.79
CA SER A 32 -6.45 -10.26 7.23
C SER A 32 -5.79 -11.47 7.88
N SER A 33 -4.46 -11.58 7.92
CA SER A 33 -3.73 -12.79 8.32
C SER A 33 -3.58 -13.02 9.83
N GLU A 34 -4.18 -12.18 10.69
CA GLU A 34 -4.12 -12.39 12.15
C GLU A 34 -4.80 -13.70 12.60
N ARG A 35 -5.85 -14.13 11.91
CA ARG A 35 -6.62 -15.33 12.27
C ARG A 35 -6.24 -16.60 11.52
N SER A 36 -5.64 -16.49 10.35
CA SER A 36 -5.24 -17.63 9.56
C SER A 36 -3.76 -17.53 9.18
N LYS A 37 -2.90 -18.24 9.87
CA LYS A 37 -1.49 -18.44 9.49
C LYS A 37 -1.32 -19.04 8.08
N GLY A 38 -2.40 -19.12 7.29
CA GLY A 38 -2.50 -19.80 5.99
C GLY A 38 -2.54 -18.91 4.75
N SER A 39 -2.57 -17.56 4.87
CA SER A 39 -2.63 -16.63 3.71
C SER A 39 -1.35 -16.61 2.87
N ILE A 40 -0.22 -17.03 3.42
CA ILE A 40 1.11 -16.98 2.78
C ILE A 40 1.20 -17.77 1.47
N LEU A 41 0.42 -18.83 1.33
CA LEU A 41 0.41 -19.66 0.12
C LEU A 41 -0.57 -19.15 -0.96
N GLY A 42 -1.64 -18.47 -0.57
CA GLY A 42 -2.70 -18.03 -1.50
C GLY A 42 -2.24 -16.99 -2.51
N ASP A 43 -1.33 -16.09 -2.16
CA ASP A 43 -0.86 -15.03 -3.06
C ASP A 43 0.16 -15.58 -4.08
N LYS A 44 1.05 -16.47 -3.66
CA LYS A 44 1.99 -17.14 -4.58
C LYS A 44 1.28 -18.03 -5.61
N THR A 45 0.22 -18.72 -5.20
CA THR A 45 -0.55 -19.60 -6.11
C THR A 45 -1.39 -18.83 -7.13
N ARG A 46 -1.61 -17.53 -6.92
CA ARG A 46 -2.37 -16.67 -7.84
C ARG A 46 -1.50 -15.94 -8.86
N MET A 47 -0.21 -15.81 -8.60
CA MET A 47 0.80 -15.22 -9.48
C MET A 47 1.66 -16.36 -10.07
N GLU A 48 1.01 -17.25 -10.82
CA GLU A 48 1.61 -18.52 -11.24
C GLU A 48 2.91 -18.33 -12.03
N GLN A 49 2.92 -17.39 -12.97
CA GLN A 49 4.09 -17.15 -13.82
C GLN A 49 5.20 -16.39 -13.08
N LEU A 50 4.85 -15.39 -12.29
CA LEU A 50 5.84 -14.64 -11.50
C LEU A 50 6.46 -15.50 -10.40
N SER A 51 5.69 -16.40 -9.78
CA SER A 51 6.16 -17.19 -8.62
C SER A 51 7.31 -18.16 -8.95
N VAL A 52 7.42 -18.57 -10.21
CA VAL A 52 8.45 -19.52 -10.69
C VAL A 52 9.58 -18.84 -11.47
N HIS A 53 9.46 -17.53 -11.75
CA HIS A 53 10.44 -16.84 -12.57
C HIS A 53 11.72 -16.50 -11.78
N PRO A 54 12.94 -16.81 -12.26
CA PRO A 54 14.19 -16.68 -11.50
C PRO A 54 14.57 -15.22 -11.17
N LYS A 55 14.02 -14.24 -11.88
CA LYS A 55 14.23 -12.80 -11.63
C LYS A 55 13.08 -12.15 -10.86
N SER A 56 12.15 -12.95 -10.31
CA SER A 56 11.03 -12.47 -9.51
C SER A 56 11.18 -12.91 -8.05
N PHE A 57 10.83 -12.00 -7.14
CA PHE A 57 10.77 -12.26 -5.71
C PHE A 57 9.39 -11.86 -5.18
N ILE A 58 8.64 -12.80 -4.62
CA ILE A 58 7.32 -12.54 -4.05
C ILE A 58 7.37 -12.78 -2.54
N ARG A 59 7.07 -11.73 -1.76
CA ARG A 59 7.00 -11.77 -0.31
C ARG A 59 5.63 -11.36 0.20
N PRO A 60 4.81 -12.28 0.70
CA PRO A 60 3.65 -11.93 1.50
C PRO A 60 4.10 -11.39 2.86
N SER A 61 3.48 -10.30 3.30
CA SER A 61 3.75 -9.67 4.59
C SER A 61 2.49 -9.76 5.44
N PRO A 62 2.40 -10.74 6.37
CA PRO A 62 1.26 -10.83 7.27
C PRO A 62 1.27 -9.63 8.22
N SER A 63 0.12 -8.99 8.41
CA SER A 63 -0.07 -7.94 9.40
C SER A 63 -0.27 -8.59 10.77
N ALA A 64 0.81 -8.76 11.54
CA ALA A 64 0.70 -9.18 12.94
C ALA A 64 0.26 -7.97 13.80
N GLY A 65 -1.04 -7.69 13.89
CA GLY A 65 -1.63 -6.85 14.91
C GLY A 65 -1.56 -5.34 14.74
N SER A 66 -0.63 -4.77 13.98
CA SER A 66 -0.62 -3.33 13.72
C SER A 66 -0.29 -3.01 12.27
N LEU A 67 -1.11 -2.15 11.67
CA LEU A 67 -0.88 -1.65 10.30
C LEU A 67 0.49 -0.94 10.20
N GLY A 68 0.91 -0.23 11.25
CA GLY A 68 2.20 0.45 11.34
C GLY A 68 3.39 -0.51 11.25
N GLY A 69 3.38 -1.60 12.02
CA GLY A 69 4.49 -2.56 12.04
C GLY A 69 4.69 -3.28 10.71
N VAL A 70 3.61 -3.58 9.98
CA VAL A 70 3.69 -4.16 8.63
C VAL A 70 4.22 -3.16 7.63
N ALA A 71 3.75 -1.91 7.70
CA ALA A 71 4.18 -0.85 6.81
C ALA A 71 5.69 -0.58 6.97
N ARG A 72 6.21 -0.55 8.21
CA ARG A 72 7.65 -0.42 8.49
C ARG A 72 8.45 -1.58 7.89
N LYS A 73 8.07 -2.82 8.18
CA LYS A 73 8.75 -4.02 7.65
C LYS A 73 8.72 -4.06 6.12
N THR A 74 7.64 -3.58 5.50
CA THR A 74 7.55 -3.45 4.05
C THR A 74 8.52 -2.39 3.54
N ARG A 75 8.62 -1.22 4.21
CA ARG A 75 9.58 -0.17 3.84
C ARG A 75 11.03 -0.64 3.96
N GLU A 76 11.39 -1.32 5.05
CA GLU A 76 12.70 -1.94 5.23
C GLU A 76 12.98 -2.97 4.12
N THR A 77 11.97 -3.75 3.72
CA THR A 77 12.11 -4.73 2.63
C THR A 77 12.30 -4.06 1.27
N ILE A 78 11.65 -2.91 1.01
CA ILE A 78 11.88 -2.12 -0.22
C ILE A 78 13.37 -1.75 -0.32
N ILE A 79 13.96 -1.20 0.76
CA ILE A 79 15.38 -0.82 0.79
C ILE A 79 16.29 -2.04 0.51
N LEU A 80 15.97 -3.20 1.11
CA LEU A 80 16.72 -4.43 0.85
C LEU A 80 16.58 -4.91 -0.60
N CYS A 81 15.41 -4.79 -1.20
CA CYS A 81 15.18 -5.12 -2.60
C CYS A 81 15.95 -4.17 -3.54
N GLU A 82 15.95 -2.86 -3.26
CA GLU A 82 16.76 -1.88 -4.01
C GLU A 82 18.25 -2.23 -3.93
N ALA A 83 18.77 -2.52 -2.73
CA ALA A 83 20.14 -2.93 -2.51
C ALA A 83 20.51 -4.26 -3.21
N ALA A 84 19.55 -5.19 -3.35
CA ALA A 84 19.70 -6.45 -4.07
C ALA A 84 19.59 -6.30 -5.60
N GLY A 85 19.37 -5.09 -6.09
CA GLY A 85 19.31 -4.76 -7.52
C GLY A 85 18.00 -5.17 -8.19
N PHE A 86 16.86 -5.06 -7.48
CA PHE A 86 15.55 -5.16 -8.10
C PHE A 86 15.20 -3.83 -8.78
N ASP A 87 14.85 -3.89 -10.07
CA ASP A 87 14.57 -2.70 -10.88
C ASP A 87 13.17 -2.10 -10.58
N LYS A 88 12.23 -2.98 -10.25
CA LYS A 88 10.86 -2.61 -9.92
C LYS A 88 10.42 -3.35 -8.65
N ILE A 89 9.71 -2.63 -7.79
CA ILE A 89 9.18 -3.17 -6.54
C ILE A 89 7.69 -2.83 -6.48
N PHE A 90 6.84 -3.85 -6.59
CA PHE A 90 5.41 -3.69 -6.45
C PHE A 90 5.01 -3.85 -5.00
N VAL A 91 4.22 -2.93 -4.49
CA VAL A 91 3.59 -3.03 -3.17
C VAL A 91 2.09 -3.18 -3.36
N GLU A 92 1.56 -4.35 -3.04
CA GLU A 92 0.12 -4.65 -3.17
C GLU A 92 -0.59 -4.44 -1.85
N THR A 93 -1.75 -3.77 -1.90
CA THR A 93 -2.69 -3.65 -0.77
C THR A 93 -3.96 -4.43 -1.03
N VAL A 94 -4.56 -4.98 0.02
CA VAL A 94 -5.83 -5.74 -0.11
C VAL A 94 -7.09 -4.85 -0.17
N GLY A 95 -6.93 -3.52 -0.12
CA GLY A 95 -8.06 -2.57 -0.26
C GLY A 95 -8.99 -2.52 0.95
N VAL A 96 -8.53 -2.96 2.13
CA VAL A 96 -9.25 -2.87 3.40
C VAL A 96 -8.38 -2.16 4.45
N GLY A 97 -8.99 -1.26 5.21
CA GLY A 97 -8.28 -0.47 6.21
C GLY A 97 -7.60 0.77 5.61
N GLN A 98 -6.68 1.37 6.32
CA GLN A 98 -5.91 2.55 5.90
C GLN A 98 -4.55 2.18 5.29
N SER A 99 -4.40 0.96 4.77
CA SER A 99 -3.16 0.46 4.17
C SER A 99 -2.75 1.24 2.93
N GLU A 100 -3.71 1.84 2.23
CA GLU A 100 -3.46 2.63 1.02
C GLU A 100 -2.64 3.89 1.33
N THR A 101 -2.94 4.58 2.42
CA THR A 101 -2.18 5.77 2.86
C THR A 101 -0.74 5.40 3.23
N ALA A 102 -0.56 4.31 3.96
CA ALA A 102 0.76 3.81 4.31
C ALA A 102 1.57 3.41 3.07
N VAL A 103 0.94 2.78 2.06
CA VAL A 103 1.63 2.44 0.81
C VAL A 103 1.99 3.69 0.00
N HIS A 104 1.10 4.67 -0.10
CA HIS A 104 1.41 5.94 -0.77
C HIS A 104 2.67 6.61 -0.19
N SER A 105 2.90 6.51 1.12
CA SER A 105 4.08 7.09 1.78
C SER A 105 5.39 6.33 1.53
N MET A 106 5.39 5.23 0.75
CA MET A 106 6.59 4.42 0.51
C MET A 106 6.85 4.07 -0.96
N VAL A 107 5.98 4.51 -1.88
CA VAL A 107 6.10 4.22 -3.31
C VAL A 107 6.36 5.48 -4.13
N ASP A 108 7.06 5.32 -5.25
CA ASP A 108 7.36 6.42 -6.18
C ASP A 108 6.18 6.71 -7.12
N PHE A 109 5.32 5.72 -7.38
CA PHE A 109 4.11 5.83 -8.20
C PHE A 109 2.96 5.07 -7.55
N PHE A 110 1.81 5.70 -7.38
CA PHE A 110 0.61 5.10 -6.80
C PHE A 110 -0.43 4.83 -7.91
N LEU A 111 -0.54 3.56 -8.31
CA LEU A 111 -1.51 3.11 -9.32
C LEU A 111 -2.83 2.68 -8.69
N LEU A 112 -3.90 3.40 -8.99
CA LEU A 112 -5.25 3.01 -8.58
C LEU A 112 -5.89 2.13 -9.66
N ILE A 113 -6.11 0.85 -9.33
CA ILE A 113 -6.76 -0.11 -10.23
C ILE A 113 -8.23 -0.24 -9.86
N GLN A 114 -9.11 -0.02 -10.83
CA GLN A 114 -10.56 -0.09 -10.69
C GLN A 114 -11.19 -1.09 -11.67
N LEU A 115 -12.43 -1.49 -11.39
CA LEU A 115 -13.24 -2.33 -12.26
C LEU A 115 -14.41 -1.52 -12.79
N SER A 116 -14.84 -1.79 -14.01
CA SER A 116 -16.11 -1.27 -14.53
C SER A 116 -17.28 -2.18 -14.14
N GLY A 117 -18.47 -1.62 -13.98
CA GLY A 117 -19.72 -2.37 -13.83
C GLY A 117 -20.10 -2.77 -12.41
N THR A 118 -19.52 -2.15 -11.38
CA THR A 118 -19.88 -2.41 -9.97
C THR A 118 -21.05 -1.53 -9.46
N GLY A 119 -21.71 -0.77 -10.33
CA GLY A 119 -22.84 0.12 -10.00
C GLY A 119 -22.39 1.57 -9.82
N ASP A 120 -22.45 2.12 -8.65
CA ASP A 120 -22.04 3.50 -8.37
C ASP A 120 -20.51 3.57 -8.13
N GLU A 121 -19.75 3.53 -9.22
CA GLU A 121 -18.29 3.36 -9.22
C GLU A 121 -17.57 4.48 -8.47
N LEU A 122 -18.11 5.70 -8.51
CA LEU A 122 -17.54 6.86 -7.80
C LEU A 122 -17.96 6.96 -6.34
N GLN A 123 -19.17 6.50 -5.97
CA GLN A 123 -19.65 6.58 -4.59
C GLN A 123 -18.97 5.58 -3.65
N GLY A 124 -18.52 4.43 -4.17
CA GLY A 124 -17.80 3.41 -3.39
C GLY A 124 -16.32 3.73 -3.14
N ILE A 125 -15.77 4.74 -3.83
CA ILE A 125 -14.35 5.09 -3.72
C ILE A 125 -14.19 6.21 -2.70
N LYS A 126 -13.36 5.95 -1.70
CA LYS A 126 -12.96 7.00 -0.74
C LYS A 126 -12.25 8.11 -1.51
N ARG A 127 -12.78 9.32 -1.45
CA ARG A 127 -12.23 10.52 -2.11
C ARG A 127 -10.70 10.64 -1.93
N GLY A 128 -10.20 10.39 -0.71
CA GLY A 128 -8.78 10.48 -0.41
C GLY A 128 -7.88 9.49 -1.18
N ILE A 129 -8.39 8.34 -1.62
CA ILE A 129 -7.60 7.40 -2.44
C ILE A 129 -7.42 7.95 -3.86
N MET A 130 -8.43 8.61 -4.42
CA MET A 130 -8.32 9.23 -5.74
C MET A 130 -7.35 10.41 -5.73
N GLU A 131 -7.31 11.19 -4.65
CA GLU A 131 -6.36 12.30 -4.47
C GLU A 131 -4.90 11.84 -4.42
N MET A 132 -4.66 10.61 -3.93
CA MET A 132 -3.32 10.03 -3.84
C MET A 132 -2.84 9.37 -5.14
N ALA A 133 -3.73 9.15 -6.11
CA ALA A 133 -3.40 8.39 -7.31
C ALA A 133 -2.56 9.21 -8.30
N ASP A 134 -1.39 8.69 -8.66
CA ASP A 134 -0.56 9.23 -9.74
C ASP A 134 -1.04 8.75 -11.13
N GLY A 135 -1.81 7.66 -11.16
CA GLY A 135 -2.50 7.14 -12.34
C GLY A 135 -3.68 6.24 -11.96
N ILE A 136 -4.71 6.22 -12.78
CA ILE A 136 -5.91 5.39 -12.60
C ILE A 136 -6.08 4.49 -13.80
N VAL A 137 -6.35 3.20 -13.57
CA VAL A 137 -6.59 2.24 -14.65
C VAL A 137 -7.86 1.45 -14.40
N ILE A 138 -8.66 1.30 -15.45
CA ILE A 138 -9.90 0.53 -15.42
C ILE A 138 -9.64 -0.84 -16.07
N ASN A 139 -9.69 -1.89 -15.24
CA ASN A 139 -9.47 -3.27 -15.70
C ASN A 139 -10.73 -3.87 -16.35
N LYS A 140 -10.56 -5.02 -17.01
CA LYS A 140 -11.58 -5.75 -17.76
C LYS A 140 -12.15 -4.95 -18.93
N ALA A 141 -11.31 -4.16 -19.59
CA ALA A 141 -11.68 -3.41 -20.79
C ALA A 141 -11.61 -4.30 -22.03
N ASP A 142 -12.42 -5.35 -22.06
CA ASP A 142 -12.48 -6.34 -23.12
C ASP A 142 -13.92 -6.84 -23.35
N GLY A 143 -14.16 -7.49 -24.48
CA GLY A 143 -15.45 -8.07 -24.85
C GLY A 143 -16.61 -7.10 -24.66
N ASP A 144 -17.72 -7.61 -24.13
CA ASP A 144 -18.94 -6.82 -23.88
C ASP A 144 -18.78 -5.74 -22.80
N ASN A 145 -17.67 -5.77 -22.04
CA ASN A 145 -17.40 -4.80 -20.98
C ASN A 145 -16.61 -3.56 -21.44
N LEU A 146 -16.11 -3.55 -22.67
CA LEU A 146 -15.24 -2.47 -23.19
C LEU A 146 -15.90 -1.09 -23.08
N GLU A 147 -17.16 -0.96 -23.51
CA GLU A 147 -17.86 0.33 -23.49
C GLU A 147 -18.13 0.81 -22.07
N ARG A 148 -18.42 -0.10 -21.13
CA ARG A 148 -18.56 0.22 -19.72
C ARG A 148 -17.24 0.70 -19.12
N ALA A 149 -16.12 0.05 -19.48
CA ALA A 149 -14.81 0.46 -19.02
C ALA A 149 -14.43 1.87 -19.55
N LYS A 150 -14.75 2.20 -20.79
CA LYS A 150 -14.55 3.54 -21.36
C LYS A 150 -15.40 4.59 -20.66
N LEU A 151 -16.66 4.27 -20.36
CA LEU A 151 -17.55 5.16 -19.61
C LEU A 151 -17.01 5.44 -18.21
N ALA A 152 -16.61 4.39 -17.49
CA ALA A 152 -15.98 4.51 -16.18
C ALA A 152 -14.73 5.40 -16.26
N ALA A 153 -13.84 5.17 -17.22
CA ALA A 153 -12.65 5.99 -17.40
C ALA A 153 -12.99 7.48 -17.63
N THR A 154 -14.07 7.77 -18.33
CA THR A 154 -14.54 9.15 -18.54
C THR A 154 -15.07 9.76 -17.23
N GLN A 155 -15.82 8.99 -16.43
CA GLN A 155 -16.30 9.43 -15.12
C GLN A 155 -15.12 9.75 -14.18
N PHE A 156 -14.08 8.92 -14.15
CA PHE A 156 -12.89 9.16 -13.33
C PHE A 156 -12.12 10.40 -13.81
N ARG A 157 -11.97 10.60 -15.12
CA ARG A 157 -11.36 11.85 -15.64
C ARG A 157 -12.11 13.08 -15.20
N ASN A 158 -13.43 13.08 -15.30
CA ASN A 158 -14.27 14.19 -14.87
C ASN A 158 -14.15 14.43 -13.35
N ALA A 159 -14.09 13.36 -12.55
CA ALA A 159 -13.91 13.48 -11.11
C ALA A 159 -12.54 14.06 -10.73
N LEU A 160 -11.47 13.72 -11.44
CA LEU A 160 -10.13 14.27 -11.21
C LEU A 160 -10.07 15.79 -11.38
N HIS A 161 -10.88 16.38 -12.27
CA HIS A 161 -10.96 17.84 -12.43
C HIS A 161 -11.54 18.57 -11.21
N LEU A 162 -12.17 17.86 -10.27
CA LEU A 162 -12.72 18.43 -9.05
C LEU A 162 -11.68 18.51 -7.90
N PHE A 163 -10.51 17.92 -8.09
CA PHE A 163 -9.44 17.97 -7.10
C PHE A 163 -8.48 19.13 -7.36
N PRO A 164 -7.80 19.64 -6.31
CA PRO A 164 -6.74 20.62 -6.49
C PRO A 164 -5.60 20.03 -7.32
N ALA A 165 -4.81 20.91 -7.94
CA ALA A 165 -3.64 20.50 -8.68
C ALA A 165 -2.65 19.75 -7.75
N PRO A 166 -2.13 18.59 -8.15
CA PRO A 166 -1.15 17.85 -7.35
C PRO A 166 0.16 18.64 -7.16
N GLU A 167 0.80 18.47 -6.00
CA GLU A 167 2.09 19.12 -5.71
C GLU A 167 3.17 18.78 -6.76
N SER A 168 3.12 17.56 -7.31
CA SER A 168 4.03 17.13 -8.38
C SER A 168 3.90 17.94 -9.67
N GLY A 169 2.79 18.65 -9.87
CA GLY A 169 2.42 19.26 -11.16
C GLY A 169 1.95 18.24 -12.21
N TRP A 170 1.97 16.94 -11.90
CA TRP A 170 1.49 15.89 -12.78
C TRP A 170 -0.03 15.76 -12.70
N ILE A 171 -0.71 15.75 -13.84
CA ILE A 171 -2.15 15.46 -13.90
C ILE A 171 -2.34 13.96 -14.09
N PRO A 172 -2.96 13.25 -13.12
CA PRO A 172 -3.15 11.80 -13.21
C PRO A 172 -3.91 11.39 -14.48
N LYS A 173 -3.38 10.44 -15.24
CA LYS A 173 -4.03 9.91 -16.43
C LYS A 173 -4.96 8.75 -16.06
N VAL A 174 -6.07 8.62 -16.81
CA VAL A 174 -7.01 7.51 -16.66
C VAL A 174 -7.00 6.68 -17.94
N LEU A 175 -6.54 5.42 -17.83
CA LEU A 175 -6.45 4.47 -18.93
C LEU A 175 -7.38 3.26 -18.70
N THR A 176 -7.64 2.52 -19.76
CA THR A 176 -8.33 1.23 -19.71
C THR A 176 -7.37 0.12 -20.12
N TYR A 177 -7.47 -1.05 -19.49
CA TYR A 177 -6.67 -2.22 -19.85
C TYR A 177 -7.43 -3.52 -19.56
N SER A 178 -6.95 -4.62 -20.13
CA SER A 178 -7.40 -5.97 -19.80
C SER A 178 -6.21 -6.80 -19.33
N GLY A 179 -6.19 -7.15 -18.04
CA GLY A 179 -5.17 -8.05 -17.50
C GLY A 179 -5.31 -9.47 -18.04
N PHE A 180 -6.51 -9.90 -18.42
CA PHE A 180 -6.74 -11.24 -18.93
C PHE A 180 -6.24 -11.43 -20.38
N TYR A 181 -6.45 -10.42 -21.23
CA TYR A 181 -6.03 -10.46 -22.64
C TYR A 181 -4.72 -9.73 -22.92
N ASN A 182 -4.04 -9.23 -21.90
CA ASN A 182 -2.80 -8.45 -22.02
C ASN A 182 -2.94 -7.22 -22.95
N LEU A 183 -4.11 -6.56 -22.94
CA LEU A 183 -4.40 -5.37 -23.73
C LEU A 183 -4.19 -4.12 -22.92
N GLY A 184 -3.56 -3.08 -23.47
CA GLY A 184 -3.35 -1.79 -22.81
C GLY A 184 -2.26 -1.79 -21.71
N VAL A 185 -1.57 -2.91 -21.50
CA VAL A 185 -0.53 -3.05 -20.46
C VAL A 185 0.68 -2.19 -20.77
N LYS A 186 1.09 -2.14 -22.04
CA LYS A 186 2.19 -1.30 -22.49
C LYS A 186 1.88 0.18 -22.26
N GLU A 187 0.68 0.63 -22.58
CA GLU A 187 0.22 2.02 -22.42
C GLU A 187 0.22 2.44 -20.93
N VAL A 188 -0.13 1.52 -20.03
CA VAL A 188 -0.01 1.77 -18.58
C VAL A 188 1.44 1.93 -18.17
N TRP A 189 2.35 1.11 -18.68
CA TRP A 189 3.77 1.26 -18.41
C TRP A 189 4.36 2.54 -19.02
N ASP A 190 3.95 2.91 -20.22
CA ASP A 190 4.37 4.16 -20.86
C ASP A 190 3.94 5.36 -20.00
N MET A 191 2.71 5.35 -19.45
CA MET A 191 2.23 6.35 -18.50
C MET A 191 3.10 6.41 -17.23
N ILE A 192 3.46 5.26 -16.64
CA ILE A 192 4.31 5.22 -15.44
C ILE A 192 5.69 5.81 -15.73
N TYR A 193 6.31 5.45 -16.85
CA TYR A 193 7.62 6.00 -17.22
C TYR A 193 7.54 7.51 -17.49
N GLU A 194 6.51 7.98 -18.20
CA GLU A 194 6.28 9.40 -18.45
C GLU A 194 6.14 10.20 -17.14
N TYR A 195 5.41 9.66 -16.15
CA TYR A 195 5.34 10.27 -14.83
C TYR A 195 6.73 10.33 -14.17
N ILE A 196 7.46 9.22 -14.14
CA ILE A 196 8.77 9.16 -13.48
C ILE A 196 9.76 10.13 -14.11
N ASP A 197 9.76 10.24 -15.44
CA ASP A 197 10.63 11.19 -16.15
C ASP A 197 10.22 12.63 -15.83
N PHE A 198 8.92 12.94 -15.84
CA PHE A 198 8.39 14.26 -15.50
C PHE A 198 8.77 14.69 -14.07
N VAL A 199 8.59 13.82 -13.07
CA VAL A 199 8.88 14.18 -11.66
C VAL A 199 10.38 14.20 -11.37
N LYS A 200 11.22 13.52 -12.15
CA LYS A 200 12.66 13.64 -12.08
C LYS A 200 13.14 14.96 -12.68
N GLU A 201 12.58 15.37 -13.82
CA GLU A 201 12.94 16.60 -14.50
C GLU A 201 12.62 17.83 -13.64
N ASN A 202 11.48 17.84 -12.95
CA ASN A 202 11.09 18.98 -12.09
C ASN A 202 11.59 18.88 -10.64
N GLY A 203 12.36 17.83 -10.28
CA GLY A 203 12.92 17.64 -8.94
C GLY A 203 11.96 17.08 -7.88
N TYR A 204 10.69 16.84 -8.23
CA TYR A 204 9.70 16.32 -7.28
C TYR A 204 10.01 14.89 -6.83
N PHE A 205 10.66 14.08 -7.66
CA PHE A 205 11.04 12.71 -7.32
C PHE A 205 11.92 12.66 -6.06
N GLU A 206 12.98 13.47 -6.01
CA GLU A 206 13.88 13.55 -4.87
C GLU A 206 13.20 14.20 -3.66
N TYR A 207 12.42 15.26 -3.89
CA TYR A 207 11.63 15.90 -2.84
C TYR A 207 10.69 14.89 -2.15
N ARG A 208 9.91 14.12 -2.92
CA ARG A 208 8.98 13.10 -2.40
C ARG A 208 9.72 12.02 -1.60
N ARG A 209 10.82 11.48 -2.08
CA ARG A 209 11.64 10.48 -1.37
C ARG A 209 12.22 11.02 -0.06
N ASN A 210 12.61 12.27 -0.02
CA ASN A 210 13.08 12.94 1.21
C ASN A 210 11.96 13.10 2.23
N GLU A 211 10.77 13.55 1.83
CA GLU A 211 9.61 13.64 2.72
C GLU A 211 9.13 12.26 3.19
N GLN A 212 9.15 11.25 2.34
CA GLN A 212 8.90 9.86 2.75
C GLN A 212 9.92 9.38 3.79
N SER A 213 11.20 9.67 3.60
CA SER A 213 12.26 9.28 4.55
C SER A 213 12.07 9.95 5.91
N LYS A 214 11.71 11.23 5.92
CA LYS A 214 11.38 11.98 7.13
C LYS A 214 10.14 11.40 7.82
N TYR A 215 9.06 11.11 7.09
CA TYR A 215 7.87 10.47 7.62
C TYR A 215 8.21 9.14 8.31
N TRP A 216 8.98 8.27 7.66
CA TRP A 216 9.34 6.96 8.19
C TRP A 216 10.30 7.03 9.39
N MET A 217 11.12 8.08 9.49
CA MET A 217 11.92 8.34 10.69
C MET A 217 10.98 8.55 11.90
N TYR A 218 9.97 9.41 11.77
CA TYR A 218 9.02 9.65 12.87
C TYR A 218 8.18 8.41 13.19
N GLU A 219 7.70 7.70 12.19
CA GLU A 219 6.95 6.45 12.41
C GLU A 219 7.79 5.39 13.13
N SER A 220 9.06 5.26 12.77
CA SER A 220 9.99 4.33 13.44
C SER A 220 10.23 4.71 14.90
N ILE A 221 10.35 6.01 15.21
CA ILE A 221 10.47 6.50 16.59
C ILE A 221 9.20 6.17 17.38
N ASN A 222 8.04 6.54 16.85
CA ASN A 222 6.75 6.31 17.51
C ASN A 222 6.52 4.82 17.81
N GLU A 223 6.84 3.94 16.86
CA GLU A 223 6.67 2.51 17.02
C GLU A 223 7.65 1.95 18.07
N GLN A 224 8.93 2.34 18.03
CA GLN A 224 9.91 1.91 19.01
C GLN A 224 9.56 2.37 20.43
N LEU A 225 9.10 3.61 20.59
CA LEU A 225 8.64 4.12 21.88
C LEU A 225 7.42 3.32 22.39
N ARG A 226 6.46 3.05 21.53
CA ARG A 226 5.29 2.24 21.87
C ARG A 226 5.69 0.81 22.25
N ASP A 227 6.52 0.17 21.44
CA ASP A 227 6.98 -1.20 21.69
C ASP A 227 7.79 -1.28 23.01
N SER A 228 8.69 -0.31 23.26
CA SER A 228 9.47 -0.22 24.50
C SER A 228 8.57 -0.06 25.71
N PHE A 229 7.49 0.72 25.60
CA PHE A 229 6.54 0.91 26.68
C PHE A 229 5.75 -0.38 26.98
N TYR A 230 5.10 -0.98 25.97
CA TYR A 230 4.23 -2.14 26.18
C TYR A 230 4.96 -3.45 26.48
N HIS A 231 6.23 -3.58 26.08
CA HIS A 231 7.07 -4.72 26.43
C HIS A 231 7.97 -4.47 27.66
N ASN A 232 7.79 -3.36 28.36
CA ASN A 232 8.45 -3.16 29.65
C ASN A 232 7.83 -4.10 30.69
N PRO A 233 8.61 -4.96 31.40
CA PRO A 233 8.06 -5.96 32.32
C PRO A 233 7.23 -5.39 33.47
N LYS A 234 7.55 -4.16 33.95
CA LYS A 234 6.78 -3.49 34.99
C LYS A 234 5.43 -3.01 34.47
N ILE A 235 5.44 -2.44 33.26
CA ILE A 235 4.21 -1.97 32.61
C ILE A 235 3.31 -3.14 32.27
N GLU A 236 3.85 -4.22 31.70
CA GLU A 236 3.10 -5.42 31.35
C GLU A 236 2.40 -6.02 32.60
N ALA A 237 3.11 -6.08 33.73
CA ALA A 237 2.54 -6.56 34.98
C ALA A 237 1.41 -5.67 35.53
N MET A 238 1.52 -4.34 35.37
CA MET A 238 0.53 -3.39 35.88
C MET A 238 -0.65 -3.18 34.94
N LEU A 239 -0.49 -3.44 33.65
CA LEU A 239 -1.48 -3.10 32.61
C LEU A 239 -2.82 -3.78 32.86
N LEU A 240 -2.83 -5.09 33.11
CA LEU A 240 -4.04 -5.87 33.36
C LEU A 240 -4.81 -5.39 34.60
N GLU A 241 -4.09 -5.03 35.68
CA GLU A 241 -4.69 -4.49 36.88
C GLU A 241 -5.37 -3.14 36.61
N LYS A 242 -4.67 -2.24 35.92
CA LYS A 242 -5.20 -0.90 35.57
C LYS A 242 -6.40 -1.00 34.64
N GLU A 243 -6.37 -1.89 33.67
CA GLU A 243 -7.51 -2.17 32.80
C GLU A 243 -8.75 -2.59 33.60
N GLN A 244 -8.60 -3.52 34.54
CA GLN A 244 -9.69 -3.94 35.39
C GLN A 244 -10.25 -2.82 36.28
N GLN A 245 -9.38 -1.95 36.81
CA GLN A 245 -9.81 -0.79 37.61
C GLN A 245 -10.61 0.21 36.76
N VAL A 246 -10.21 0.44 35.50
CA VAL A 246 -10.93 1.29 34.55
C VAL A 246 -12.29 0.68 34.19
N LEU A 247 -12.33 -0.61 33.87
CA LEU A 247 -13.57 -1.31 33.53
C LEU A 247 -14.60 -1.34 34.67
N LYS A 248 -14.13 -1.39 35.93
CA LYS A 248 -14.99 -1.31 37.13
C LYS A 248 -15.40 0.11 37.53
N GLY A 249 -14.91 1.14 36.81
CA GLY A 249 -15.17 2.54 37.14
C GLY A 249 -14.43 3.06 38.37
N ASN A 250 -13.48 2.31 38.92
CA ASN A 250 -12.70 2.68 40.09
C ASN A 250 -11.56 3.66 39.77
N LEU A 251 -11.16 3.74 38.50
CA LEU A 251 -10.10 4.60 38.00
C LEU A 251 -10.49 5.17 36.65
N THR A 252 -10.21 6.44 36.40
CA THR A 252 -10.42 7.01 35.07
C THR A 252 -9.32 6.56 34.10
N SER A 253 -9.64 6.45 32.82
CA SER A 253 -8.68 6.07 31.77
C SER A 253 -7.46 7.00 31.73
N PHE A 254 -7.65 8.30 31.96
CA PHE A 254 -6.57 9.29 31.98
C PHE A 254 -5.62 9.12 33.16
N ILE A 255 -6.15 8.83 34.37
CA ILE A 255 -5.32 8.59 35.57
C ILE A 255 -4.57 7.26 35.41
N ALA A 256 -5.23 6.21 34.87
CA ALA A 256 -4.58 4.94 34.61
C ALA A 256 -3.41 5.09 33.64
N ALA A 257 -3.64 5.76 32.51
CA ALA A 257 -2.60 6.00 31.51
C ALA A 257 -1.41 6.82 32.09
N ARG A 258 -1.70 7.88 32.84
CA ARG A 258 -0.66 8.69 33.47
C ARG A 258 0.17 7.89 34.48
N SER A 259 -0.49 7.09 35.33
CA SER A 259 0.20 6.22 36.30
C SER A 259 1.17 5.24 35.64
N LEU A 260 0.77 4.64 34.49
CA LEU A 260 1.62 3.74 33.75
C LEU A 260 2.80 4.47 33.09
N LEU A 261 2.55 5.66 32.52
CA LEU A 261 3.62 6.50 31.95
C LEU A 261 4.62 6.98 32.99
N ASP A 262 4.15 7.45 34.15
CA ASP A 262 5.02 7.89 35.24
C ASP A 262 5.92 6.73 35.73
N THR A 263 5.36 5.52 35.90
CA THR A 263 6.13 4.32 36.22
C THR A 263 7.18 3.97 35.17
N TYR A 264 6.82 4.07 33.88
CA TYR A 264 7.74 3.80 32.80
C TYR A 264 8.91 4.79 32.76
N PHE A 265 8.65 6.09 32.93
CA PHE A 265 9.69 7.11 32.95
C PHE A 265 10.58 7.06 34.19
N GLU A 266 10.06 6.59 35.33
CA GLU A 266 10.86 6.32 36.51
C GLU A 266 11.81 5.15 36.35
N ASP A 267 11.38 4.12 35.59
CA ASP A 267 12.19 2.92 35.31
C ASP A 267 13.33 3.17 34.30
N LEU A 268 13.25 4.25 33.55
CA LEU A 268 14.30 4.68 32.61
C LEU A 268 15.41 5.51 33.24
N LYS A 269 15.25 5.97 34.52
CA LYS A 269 16.25 6.72 35.27
C LYS A 269 17.19 5.81 36.03
#